data_ae80a1585276169205f409bc57524147
#
_entry.id   ae80a1585276169205f409bc57524147
#
_cell.length_a   1.000
_cell.length_b   1.000
_cell.length_c   1.000
_cell.angle_alpha   90.00
_cell.angle_beta   90.00
_cell.angle_gamma   90.00
#
_symmetry.space_group_name_H-M   'P 1'
#
loop_
_entity.id
_entity.type
_entity.pdbx_description
1 polymer ?
#
loop_
_entity_poly.entity_id
_entity_poly.type
_entity_poly.pdbx_seq_one_letter_code
_entity_poly.pdbx_strand_id
1 'polypeptide(L)'
;MKHPLCSVSEIPAQGTKLVPFFGREVHVYLAGGQPRAVANICLHLGGPLEFKDGRFVCPWHGAEFGPDARCLKGPAPSNSRLLTLPTKVENGVLNYVWGE
;
A
#
# COMPACT_ATOMS: atom_id res chain seq x y z
N MET A 1 -17.73 8.80 -4.51
CA MET A 1 -17.12 9.60 -3.44
C MET A 1 -15.61 9.45 -3.46
N LYS A 2 -14.89 10.44 -2.99
CA LYS A 2 -13.44 10.39 -2.99
C LYS A 2 -12.85 11.10 -1.78
N HIS A 3 -11.65 10.64 -1.39
CA HIS A 3 -10.89 11.22 -0.30
C HIS A 3 -9.45 11.38 -0.76
N PRO A 4 -8.89 12.60 -0.78
CA PRO A 4 -7.54 12.81 -1.26
C PRO A 4 -6.50 12.17 -0.32
N LEU A 5 -5.52 11.50 -0.89
CA LEU A 5 -4.43 10.89 -0.14
C LEU A 5 -3.19 11.78 -0.18
N CYS A 6 -2.69 12.09 -1.37
CA CYS A 6 -1.53 12.96 -1.54
C CYS A 6 -1.42 13.38 -3.00
N SER A 7 -0.58 14.37 -3.27
CA SER A 7 -0.24 14.72 -4.65
C SER A 7 0.61 13.61 -5.26
N VAL A 8 0.37 13.31 -6.54
CA VAL A 8 1.17 12.29 -7.24
C VAL A 8 2.65 12.65 -7.23
N SER A 9 2.98 13.95 -7.30
CA SER A 9 4.37 14.41 -7.25
C SER A 9 5.07 14.12 -5.94
N GLU A 10 4.33 13.84 -4.86
CA GLU A 10 4.90 13.51 -3.56
C GLU A 10 5.23 12.02 -3.40
N ILE A 11 4.81 11.19 -4.35
CA ILE A 11 5.06 9.75 -4.28
C ILE A 11 6.51 9.49 -4.68
N PRO A 12 7.31 8.84 -3.81
CA PRO A 12 8.72 8.60 -4.15
C PRO A 12 8.84 7.62 -5.32
N ALA A 13 9.86 7.81 -6.15
CA ALA A 13 10.14 6.90 -7.26
C ALA A 13 10.51 5.51 -6.75
N GLN A 14 11.14 5.45 -5.58
CA GLN A 14 11.48 4.20 -4.89
C GLN A 14 11.06 4.35 -3.44
N GLY A 15 10.46 3.32 -2.89
CA GLY A 15 9.95 3.35 -1.53
C GLY A 15 8.49 3.75 -1.47
N THR A 16 8.04 4.12 -0.29
CA THR A 16 6.65 4.48 -0.05
C THR A 16 6.53 5.77 0.75
N LYS A 17 5.36 6.40 0.65
CA LYS A 17 4.98 7.52 1.49
C LYS A 17 3.85 7.05 2.41
N LEU A 18 4.00 7.21 3.71
CA LEU A 18 2.93 6.92 4.66
C LEU A 18 1.98 8.11 4.71
N VAL A 19 0.71 7.84 4.55
CA VAL A 19 -0.33 8.87 4.49
C VAL A 19 -1.40 8.54 5.53
N PRO A 20 -1.82 9.53 6.36
CA PRO A 20 -2.94 9.31 7.29
C PRO A 20 -4.22 8.98 6.54
N PHE A 21 -5.00 8.05 7.09
CA PHE A 21 -6.22 7.60 6.47
C PHE A 21 -7.22 7.17 7.54
N PHE A 22 -8.12 8.10 7.93
CA PHE A 22 -9.18 7.84 8.91
C PHE A 22 -8.65 7.18 10.20
N GLY A 23 -7.63 7.80 10.81
CA GLY A 23 -7.05 7.30 12.05
C GLY A 23 -6.06 6.16 11.88
N ARG A 24 -5.77 5.77 10.64
CA ARG A 24 -4.81 4.73 10.30
C ARG A 24 -3.81 5.30 9.29
N GLU A 25 -2.94 4.44 8.79
CA GLU A 25 -1.97 4.84 7.76
C GLU A 25 -2.04 3.92 6.57
N VAL A 26 -1.74 4.47 5.40
CA VAL A 26 -1.60 3.69 4.17
C VAL A 26 -0.24 3.98 3.56
N HIS A 27 0.34 2.97 2.89
CA HIS A 27 1.53 3.16 2.07
C HIS A 27 1.08 3.56 0.67
N VAL A 28 1.57 4.70 0.18
CA VAL A 28 1.35 5.13 -1.20
C VAL A 28 2.68 4.97 -1.93
N TYR A 29 2.66 4.35 -3.09
CA TYR A 29 3.87 4.03 -3.83
C TYR A 29 3.58 3.90 -5.33
N LEU A 30 4.63 3.77 -6.13
CA LEU A 30 4.49 3.52 -7.57
C LEU A 30 4.80 2.07 -7.87
N ALA A 31 3.91 1.41 -8.61
CA ALA A 31 4.11 0.06 -9.11
C ALA A 31 4.03 0.11 -10.64
N GLY A 32 5.16 -0.08 -11.30
CA GLY A 32 5.21 0.06 -12.75
C GLY A 32 4.82 1.45 -13.24
N GLY A 33 5.16 2.49 -12.45
CA GLY A 33 4.79 3.87 -12.77
C GLY A 33 3.35 4.24 -12.40
N GLN A 34 2.58 3.31 -11.85
CA GLN A 34 1.19 3.55 -11.46
C GLN A 34 1.07 3.79 -9.96
N PRO A 35 0.42 4.87 -9.52
CA PRO A 35 0.18 5.09 -8.10
C PRO A 35 -0.72 4.01 -7.51
N ARG A 36 -0.34 3.51 -6.33
CA ARG A 36 -1.12 2.52 -5.58
C ARG A 36 -1.10 2.85 -4.10
N ALA A 37 -2.09 2.35 -3.38
CA ALA A 37 -2.17 2.52 -1.93
C ALA A 37 -2.56 1.19 -1.29
N VAL A 38 -1.82 0.80 -0.25
CA VAL A 38 -2.13 -0.38 0.55
C VAL A 38 -2.18 -0.01 2.02
N ALA A 39 -3.03 -0.66 2.78
CA ALA A 39 -3.11 -0.42 4.22
C ALA A 39 -1.78 -0.82 4.88
N ASN A 40 -1.34 -0.03 5.87
CA ASN A 40 -0.12 -0.33 6.62
C ASN A 40 -0.43 -1.38 7.70
N ILE A 41 -0.90 -2.54 7.27
CA ILE A 41 -1.33 -3.64 8.13
C ILE A 41 -0.91 -4.95 7.51
N CYS A 42 -0.18 -5.76 8.28
CA CYS A 42 0.04 -7.16 7.93
C CYS A 42 -1.27 -7.91 8.24
N LEU A 43 -1.89 -8.49 7.22
CA LEU A 43 -3.16 -9.21 7.40
C LEU A 43 -3.05 -10.40 8.35
N HIS A 44 -1.83 -10.91 8.54
CA HIS A 44 -1.60 -12.04 9.42
C HIS A 44 -1.83 -11.69 10.90
N LEU A 45 -1.20 -10.60 11.39
CA LEU A 45 -1.31 -10.18 12.79
C LEU A 45 -1.56 -8.69 12.99
N GLY A 46 -1.84 -7.95 11.95
CA GLY A 46 -2.13 -6.53 12.07
C GLY A 46 -0.93 -5.64 12.35
N GLY A 47 0.29 -6.16 12.26
CA GLY A 47 1.49 -5.37 12.46
C GLY A 47 1.79 -4.44 11.29
N PRO A 48 2.67 -3.45 11.50
CA PRO A 48 3.05 -2.54 10.44
C PRO A 48 3.89 -3.24 9.37
N LEU A 49 3.93 -2.66 8.18
CA LEU A 49 4.72 -3.17 7.07
C LEU A 49 5.92 -2.25 6.82
N GLU A 50 7.03 -2.84 6.39
CA GLU A 50 8.19 -2.11 5.90
C GLU A 50 8.31 -2.33 4.40
N PHE A 51 8.82 -1.33 3.70
CA PHE A 51 9.07 -1.46 2.26
C PHE A 51 10.57 -1.55 2.03
N LYS A 52 11.03 -2.68 1.49
CA LYS A 52 12.45 -2.93 1.21
C LYS A 52 12.61 -3.57 -0.16
N ASP A 53 13.52 -3.04 -0.97
CA ASP A 53 13.89 -3.62 -2.26
C ASP A 53 12.66 -3.96 -3.13
N GLY A 54 11.68 -3.04 -3.17
CA GLY A 54 10.48 -3.20 -3.99
C GLY A 54 9.45 -4.15 -3.42
N ARG A 55 9.60 -4.57 -2.15
CA ARG A 55 8.67 -5.50 -1.50
C ARG A 55 8.22 -4.97 -0.15
N PHE A 56 7.01 -5.34 0.25
CA PHE A 56 6.52 -5.08 1.61
C PHE A 56 6.90 -6.27 2.48
N VAL A 57 7.46 -5.98 3.64
CA VAL A 57 7.91 -7.00 4.59
C VAL A 57 7.24 -6.77 5.93
N CYS A 58 6.68 -7.84 6.51
CA CYS A 58 6.20 -7.81 7.88
C CYS A 58 7.37 -8.16 8.80
N PRO A 59 7.91 -7.20 9.60
CA PRO A 59 9.08 -7.48 10.42
C PRO A 59 8.81 -8.50 11.54
N TRP A 60 7.54 -8.71 11.90
CA TRP A 60 7.20 -9.63 12.97
C TRP A 60 7.33 -11.10 12.58
N HIS A 61 7.15 -11.43 11.29
CA HIS A 61 7.13 -12.83 10.84
C HIS A 61 7.93 -13.07 9.57
N GLY A 62 8.47 -12.01 8.97
CA GLY A 62 9.21 -12.15 7.73
C GLY A 62 8.33 -12.42 6.50
N ALA A 63 7.01 -12.24 6.60
CA ALA A 63 6.14 -12.36 5.44
C ALA A 63 6.49 -11.25 4.44
N GLU A 64 6.54 -11.59 3.14
CA GLU A 64 6.88 -10.63 2.09
C GLU A 64 5.78 -10.59 1.05
N PHE A 65 5.49 -9.38 0.58
CA PHE A 65 4.46 -9.13 -0.43
C PHE A 65 5.05 -8.28 -1.54
N GLY A 66 4.70 -8.60 -2.77
CA GLY A 66 5.18 -7.88 -3.94
C GLY A 66 4.52 -6.53 -4.13
N PRO A 67 4.96 -5.76 -5.15
CA PRO A 67 4.36 -4.47 -5.45
C PRO A 67 2.91 -4.57 -5.92
N ASP A 68 2.45 -5.75 -6.31
CA ASP A 68 1.05 -6.02 -6.62
C ASP A 68 0.25 -6.46 -5.39
N ALA A 69 0.84 -6.37 -4.20
CA ALA A 69 0.25 -6.72 -2.90
C ALA A 69 0.05 -8.23 -2.69
N ARG A 70 0.57 -9.10 -3.56
CA ARG A 70 0.48 -10.55 -3.41
C ARG A 70 1.54 -11.08 -2.48
N CYS A 71 1.19 -12.09 -1.71
CA CYS A 71 2.14 -12.77 -0.83
C CYS A 71 3.21 -13.51 -1.65
N LEU A 72 4.48 -13.22 -1.35
CA LEU A 72 5.62 -13.87 -1.99
C LEU A 72 6.24 -14.92 -1.09
N LYS A 73 6.23 -14.68 0.23
CA LYS A 73 6.95 -15.54 1.18
C LYS A 73 6.40 -15.33 2.57
N GLY A 74 6.52 -16.35 3.40
CA GLY A 74 6.29 -16.23 4.83
C GLY A 74 5.10 -17.03 5.32
N PRO A 75 4.70 -16.84 6.58
CA PRO A 75 3.67 -17.67 7.20
C PRO A 75 2.26 -17.37 6.72
N ALA A 76 2.04 -16.29 6.00
CA ALA A 76 0.73 -16.01 5.42
C ALA A 76 0.43 -17.00 4.29
N PRO A 77 -0.83 -17.38 4.07
CA PRO A 77 -1.18 -18.25 2.95
C PRO A 77 -0.69 -17.68 1.62
N SER A 78 -0.29 -18.55 0.70
CA SER A 78 0.30 -18.13 -0.58
C SER A 78 -0.64 -17.31 -1.46
N ASN A 79 -1.95 -17.42 -1.23
CA ASN A 79 -2.94 -16.61 -1.96
C ASN A 79 -3.34 -15.34 -1.21
N SER A 80 -2.66 -15.02 -0.12
CA SER A 80 -2.92 -13.81 0.66
C SER A 80 -2.50 -12.56 -0.11
N ARG A 81 -3.18 -11.45 0.18
CA ARG A 81 -2.85 -10.14 -0.38
C ARG A 81 -2.92 -9.08 0.71
N LEU A 82 -2.15 -8.03 0.55
CA LEU A 82 -2.33 -6.84 1.37
C LEU A 82 -3.65 -6.17 1.00
N LEU A 83 -4.23 -5.47 1.96
CA LEU A 83 -5.46 -4.71 1.70
C LEU A 83 -5.13 -3.52 0.81
N THR A 84 -5.58 -3.59 -0.44
CA THR A 84 -5.35 -2.56 -1.45
C THR A 84 -6.56 -1.63 -1.51
N LEU A 85 -6.31 -0.33 -1.53
CA LEU A 85 -7.37 0.66 -1.63
C LEU A 85 -7.65 0.96 -3.10
N PRO A 86 -8.93 1.03 -3.52
CA PRO A 86 -9.25 1.54 -4.85
C PRO A 86 -8.91 3.02 -4.91
N THR A 87 -8.13 3.41 -5.92
CA THR A 87 -7.66 4.78 -6.06
C THR A 87 -7.83 5.29 -7.48
N LYS A 88 -7.87 6.63 -7.60
CA LYS A 88 -7.95 7.30 -8.89
C LYS A 88 -7.18 8.60 -8.83
N VAL A 89 -6.46 8.92 -9.88
CA VAL A 89 -5.75 10.18 -10.00
C VAL A 89 -6.66 11.21 -10.69
N GLU A 90 -6.84 12.35 -10.03
CA GLU A 90 -7.57 13.48 -10.62
C GLU A 90 -6.79 14.76 -10.33
N ASN A 91 -6.53 15.55 -11.35
CA ASN A 91 -5.82 16.83 -11.22
C ASN A 91 -4.49 16.71 -10.45
N GLY A 92 -3.75 15.62 -10.69
CA GLY A 92 -2.48 15.40 -10.04
C GLY A 92 -2.55 14.93 -8.60
N VAL A 93 -3.75 14.57 -8.11
CA VAL A 93 -3.96 14.10 -6.74
C VAL A 93 -4.45 12.65 -6.78
N LEU A 94 -3.82 11.80 -5.96
CA LEU A 94 -4.28 10.43 -5.77
C LEU A 94 -5.39 10.42 -4.75
N ASN A 95 -6.54 9.91 -5.13
CA ASN A 95 -7.73 9.84 -4.26
C ASN A 95 -8.13 8.40 -4.00
N TYR A 96 -8.53 8.11 -2.77
CA TYR A 96 -9.26 6.91 -2.45
C TYR A 96 -10.71 7.13 -2.91
N VAL A 97 -11.27 6.16 -3.63
CA VAL A 97 -12.63 6.28 -4.20
C VAL A 97 -13.50 5.13 -3.70
N TRP A 98 -14.78 5.43 -3.48
CA TRP A 98 -15.75 4.43 -3.03
C TRP A 98 -17.16 4.87 -3.39
N GLY A 99 -18.11 3.95 -3.25
CA GLY A 99 -19.53 4.24 -3.45
C GLY A 99 -19.94 4.45 -4.90
N GLU A 100 -19.16 3.94 -5.81
CA GLU A 100 -19.41 4.04 -7.25
C GLU A 100 -20.23 2.84 -7.74
#